data_71a14d874c7a6dee5bd589b0bbc42ebf
#
_entry.id   71a14d874c7a6dee5bd589b0bbc42ebf
#
_cell.length_a   1.000
_cell.length_b   1.000
_cell.length_c   1.000
_cell.angle_alpha   90.00
_cell.angle_beta   90.00
_cell.angle_gamma   90.00
#
_symmetry.space_group_name_H-M   'P 1'
#
loop_
_entity.id
_entity.type
_entity.pdbx_description
1 polymer ?
#
loop_
_entity_poly.entity_id
_entity_poly.type
_entity_poly.pdbx_seq_one_letter_code
_entity_poly.pdbx_strand_id
1 'polypeptide(L)'
;MTGLQRCQTVLAGGVADRVPVVPQTFMFAAETAGIKVGAMAHSAAKMAEAQVISQAKYGYDGCVIDFDDAALAEACGAKVIFRENDPAIVDESDLVLKDLRDVDGLRLPDPWKDGRLPIWLEATRLLKERIGDHVFIMGRADQGPFSLACLLRGPEQFMMDLMDEENHELIHRLIDYCRQACARFALAQKEAGAHATSIGDAFAGPSLISPELYRQFALEPETRLTQEVQAADIPFSIHICGNTNRIIADMGRTGAQILEVDWMLDMEKARLAVPASTVLMGNLNPSDPLVLGTPADVDAAAQKVIAATGGRGLFLSSGCAMGRNTPPENMRALVAAAAKYGESK
;
A
#
# COMPACT_ATOMS: atom_id res chain seq x y z
N MET A 1 22.99 -6.66 -9.17
CA MET A 1 22.38 -5.41 -8.63
C MET A 1 21.91 -5.63 -7.20
N THR A 2 21.87 -4.58 -6.36
CA THR A 2 21.16 -4.63 -5.06
C THR A 2 19.64 -4.55 -5.28
N GLY A 3 18.84 -4.86 -4.26
CA GLY A 3 17.38 -4.70 -4.33
C GLY A 3 16.96 -3.27 -4.66
N LEU A 4 17.58 -2.29 -3.99
CA LEU A 4 17.37 -0.87 -4.29
C LEU A 4 17.67 -0.54 -5.76
N GLN A 5 18.80 -0.97 -6.28
CA GLN A 5 19.17 -0.73 -7.68
C GLN A 5 18.19 -1.36 -8.66
N ARG A 6 17.69 -2.58 -8.39
CA ARG A 6 16.67 -3.24 -9.23
C ARG A 6 15.40 -2.42 -9.29
N CYS A 7 14.87 -2.04 -8.13
CA CYS A 7 13.63 -1.26 -8.07
C CYS A 7 13.78 0.10 -8.75
N GLN A 8 14.87 0.82 -8.52
CA GLN A 8 15.14 2.11 -9.16
C GLN A 8 15.30 1.97 -10.68
N THR A 9 15.97 0.91 -11.15
CA THR A 9 16.11 0.63 -12.61
C THR A 9 14.75 0.42 -13.25
N VAL A 10 13.86 -0.38 -12.62
CA VAL A 10 12.52 -0.64 -13.17
C VAL A 10 11.66 0.62 -13.14
N LEU A 11 11.73 1.42 -12.06
CA LEU A 11 11.02 2.72 -11.95
C LEU A 11 11.47 3.73 -13.01
N ALA A 12 12.75 3.69 -13.40
CA ALA A 12 13.28 4.50 -14.48
C ALA A 12 12.95 3.95 -15.89
N GLY A 13 12.13 2.90 -15.99
CA GLY A 13 11.79 2.25 -17.29
C GLY A 13 12.87 1.34 -17.84
N GLY A 14 13.93 1.09 -17.07
CA GLY A 14 15.02 0.20 -17.45
C GLY A 14 14.73 -1.28 -17.16
N VAL A 15 15.70 -2.14 -17.49
CA VAL A 15 15.64 -3.58 -17.28
C VAL A 15 16.68 -3.97 -16.23
N ALA A 16 16.22 -4.48 -15.09
CA ALA A 16 17.10 -4.98 -14.04
C ALA A 16 17.64 -6.38 -14.38
N ASP A 17 18.66 -6.84 -13.65
CA ASP A 17 19.23 -8.19 -13.80
C ASP A 17 18.21 -9.32 -13.58
N ARG A 18 17.18 -9.07 -12.78
CA ARG A 18 15.96 -9.88 -12.62
C ARG A 18 14.79 -9.00 -12.17
N VAL A 19 13.59 -9.52 -12.24
CA VAL A 19 12.40 -8.88 -11.67
C VAL A 19 12.61 -8.68 -10.17
N PRO A 20 12.44 -7.44 -9.63
CA PRO A 20 12.51 -7.22 -8.20
C PRO A 20 11.29 -7.81 -7.47
N VAL A 21 11.54 -8.30 -6.24
CA VAL A 21 10.52 -8.86 -5.35
C VAL A 21 10.26 -7.88 -4.22
N VAL A 22 9.04 -7.35 -4.17
CA VAL A 22 8.62 -6.35 -3.16
C VAL A 22 7.31 -6.81 -2.51
N PRO A 23 7.35 -7.78 -1.58
CA PRO A 23 6.14 -8.36 -1.03
C PRO A 23 5.53 -7.47 0.07
N GLN A 24 4.21 -7.53 0.21
CA GLN A 24 3.48 -6.83 1.28
C GLN A 24 3.51 -7.68 2.57
N THR A 25 4.65 -7.69 3.25
CA THR A 25 4.94 -8.66 4.33
C THR A 25 4.28 -8.37 5.67
N PHE A 26 3.92 -7.15 5.97
CA PHE A 26 3.21 -6.71 7.20
C PHE A 26 3.26 -7.69 8.39
N MET A 27 2.13 -8.38 8.64
CA MET A 27 2.01 -9.39 9.72
C MET A 27 2.94 -10.59 9.54
N PHE A 28 3.29 -10.95 8.30
CA PHE A 28 4.26 -12.01 8.03
C PHE A 28 5.66 -11.66 8.54
N ALA A 29 6.07 -10.39 8.43
CA ALA A 29 7.35 -9.93 8.97
C ALA A 29 7.36 -10.01 10.51
N ALA A 30 6.26 -9.63 11.16
CA ALA A 30 6.10 -9.76 12.60
C ALA A 30 6.26 -11.21 13.07
N GLU A 31 5.53 -12.14 12.42
CA GLU A 31 5.61 -13.57 12.72
C GLU A 31 7.01 -14.14 12.48
N THR A 32 7.65 -13.76 11.37
CA THR A 32 9.02 -14.16 11.05
C THR A 32 10.03 -13.74 12.13
N ALA A 33 9.82 -12.58 12.73
CA ALA A 33 10.68 -12.04 13.80
C ALA A 33 10.29 -12.52 15.21
N GLY A 34 9.16 -13.21 15.36
CA GLY A 34 8.62 -13.57 16.67
C GLY A 34 8.12 -12.37 17.48
N ILE A 35 7.73 -11.29 16.79
CA ILE A 35 7.25 -10.05 17.40
C ILE A 35 5.72 -10.01 17.28
N LYS A 36 5.02 -9.77 18.40
CA LYS A 36 3.57 -9.61 18.37
C LYS A 36 3.18 -8.35 17.59
N VAL A 37 2.14 -8.44 16.77
CA VAL A 37 1.64 -7.35 15.93
C VAL A 37 1.32 -6.13 16.78
N GLY A 38 0.53 -6.26 17.85
CA GLY A 38 0.21 -5.14 18.73
C GLY A 38 1.41 -4.47 19.40
N ALA A 39 2.53 -5.18 19.56
CA ALA A 39 3.76 -4.60 20.11
C ALA A 39 4.49 -3.70 19.09
N MET A 40 4.26 -3.90 17.78
CA MET A 40 4.79 -3.04 16.74
C MET A 40 4.02 -1.71 16.66
N ALA A 41 2.72 -1.72 16.95
CA ALA A 41 1.87 -0.52 16.92
C ALA A 41 2.41 0.66 17.75
N HIS A 42 3.18 0.36 18.79
CA HIS A 42 3.72 1.34 19.73
C HIS A 42 5.25 1.42 19.75
N SER A 43 5.94 0.82 18.75
CA SER A 43 7.41 0.75 18.76
C SER A 43 8.00 0.75 17.37
N ALA A 44 8.54 1.88 16.97
CA ALA A 44 9.30 2.03 15.72
C ALA A 44 10.45 1.01 15.61
N ALA A 45 11.14 0.77 16.71
CA ALA A 45 12.26 -0.19 16.74
C ALA A 45 11.80 -1.62 16.42
N LYS A 46 10.66 -2.07 16.98
CA LYS A 46 10.11 -3.40 16.71
C LYS A 46 9.57 -3.50 15.27
N MET A 47 8.92 -2.44 14.78
CA MET A 47 8.44 -2.36 13.39
C MET A 47 9.60 -2.49 12.40
N ALA A 48 10.68 -1.73 12.60
CA ALA A 48 11.88 -1.81 11.77
C ALA A 48 12.60 -3.17 11.92
N GLU A 49 12.71 -3.70 13.13
CA GLU A 49 13.36 -4.98 13.41
C GLU A 49 12.66 -6.15 12.71
N ALA A 50 11.32 -6.19 12.72
CA ALA A 50 10.55 -7.21 12.03
C ALA A 50 10.85 -7.23 10.53
N GLN A 51 10.90 -6.08 9.88
CA GLN A 51 11.22 -5.96 8.46
C GLN A 51 12.69 -6.36 8.17
N VAL A 52 13.64 -5.92 8.99
CA VAL A 52 15.06 -6.27 8.81
C VAL A 52 15.28 -7.77 8.94
N ILE A 53 14.70 -8.42 9.96
CA ILE A 53 14.81 -9.88 10.17
C ILE A 53 14.17 -10.64 9.01
N SER A 54 12.99 -10.23 8.59
CA SER A 54 12.25 -10.87 7.48
C SER A 54 13.04 -10.72 6.17
N GLN A 55 13.50 -9.52 5.84
CA GLN A 55 14.29 -9.26 4.64
C GLN A 55 15.60 -10.07 4.64
N ALA A 56 16.35 -10.08 5.74
CA ALA A 56 17.60 -10.84 5.86
C ALA A 56 17.38 -12.36 5.70
N LYS A 57 16.23 -12.88 6.17
CA LYS A 57 15.89 -14.31 6.09
C LYS A 57 15.50 -14.76 4.69
N TYR A 58 14.84 -13.91 3.90
CA TYR A 58 14.26 -14.29 2.61
C TYR A 58 14.90 -13.62 1.40
N GLY A 59 15.59 -12.49 1.57
CA GLY A 59 16.35 -11.83 0.50
C GLY A 59 15.51 -11.13 -0.57
N TYR A 60 14.29 -10.70 -0.25
CA TYR A 60 13.49 -9.88 -1.16
C TYR A 60 14.05 -8.46 -1.31
N ASP A 61 13.67 -7.76 -2.38
CA ASP A 61 14.35 -6.55 -2.85
C ASP A 61 13.85 -5.26 -2.19
N GLY A 62 12.61 -5.26 -1.70
CA GLY A 62 12.03 -4.09 -1.07
C GLY A 62 11.09 -4.43 0.08
N CYS A 63 11.03 -3.54 1.07
CA CYS A 63 10.12 -3.57 2.21
C CYS A 63 9.04 -2.52 2.03
N VAL A 64 7.79 -2.87 2.27
CA VAL A 64 6.69 -1.93 2.43
C VAL A 64 6.46 -1.73 3.93
N ILE A 65 6.53 -0.46 4.37
CA ILE A 65 6.28 -0.11 5.77
C ILE A 65 4.80 0.12 5.94
N ASP A 66 4.10 -0.94 6.25
CA ASP A 66 2.70 -0.92 6.58
C ASP A 66 2.46 -1.75 7.84
N PHE A 67 1.41 -1.42 8.56
CA PHE A 67 1.13 -2.08 9.83
C PHE A 67 -0.36 -2.24 10.10
N ASP A 68 -1.14 -1.16 9.96
CA ASP A 68 -2.59 -1.15 10.12
C ASP A 68 -3.21 0.00 9.32
N ASP A 69 -4.52 -0.04 9.17
CA ASP A 69 -5.31 0.91 8.37
C ASP A 69 -5.91 2.05 9.24
N ALA A 70 -5.33 2.33 10.41
CA ALA A 70 -5.93 3.23 11.41
C ALA A 70 -5.02 4.39 11.83
N ALA A 71 -3.73 4.37 11.47
CA ALA A 71 -2.76 5.33 11.99
C ALA A 71 -3.04 6.76 11.53
N LEU A 72 -3.41 6.97 10.25
CA LEU A 72 -3.74 8.30 9.74
C LEU A 72 -5.09 8.78 10.27
N ALA A 73 -6.08 7.89 10.38
CA ALA A 73 -7.37 8.22 10.99
C ALA A 73 -7.20 8.62 12.46
N GLU A 74 -6.33 7.93 13.23
CA GLU A 74 -5.97 8.29 14.60
C GLU A 74 -5.36 9.70 14.67
N ALA A 75 -4.44 10.03 13.78
CA ALA A 75 -3.84 11.35 13.70
C ALA A 75 -4.87 12.45 13.35
N CYS A 76 -5.93 12.10 12.62
CA CYS A 76 -7.08 12.96 12.34
C CYS A 76 -8.08 13.02 13.52
N GLY A 77 -7.83 12.30 14.62
CA GLY A 77 -8.64 12.34 15.85
C GLY A 77 -9.53 11.12 16.08
N ALA A 78 -9.46 10.09 15.23
CA ALA A 78 -10.22 8.86 15.43
C ALA A 78 -9.71 8.07 16.65
N LYS A 79 -10.62 7.45 17.38
CA LYS A 79 -10.28 6.48 18.40
C LYS A 79 -9.88 5.15 17.74
N VAL A 80 -8.92 4.47 18.35
CA VAL A 80 -8.36 3.23 17.82
C VAL A 80 -8.41 2.14 18.87
N ILE A 81 -8.83 0.95 18.45
CA ILE A 81 -8.83 -0.26 19.25
C ILE A 81 -7.57 -1.07 18.93
N PHE A 82 -6.71 -1.21 19.93
CA PHE A 82 -5.49 -2.01 19.81
C PHE A 82 -5.75 -3.47 20.18
N ARG A 83 -5.14 -4.36 19.41
CA ARG A 83 -5.21 -5.81 19.61
C ARG A 83 -3.81 -6.38 19.77
N GLU A 84 -3.67 -7.46 20.54
CA GLU A 84 -2.35 -8.04 20.80
C GLU A 84 -1.73 -8.70 19.55
N ASN A 85 -2.55 -9.44 18.81
CA ASN A 85 -2.09 -10.29 17.70
C ASN A 85 -2.61 -9.85 16.34
N ASP A 86 -3.36 -8.77 16.25
CA ASP A 86 -3.97 -8.25 15.03
C ASP A 86 -3.68 -6.75 14.86
N PRO A 87 -3.79 -6.23 13.63
CA PRO A 87 -3.71 -4.80 13.37
C PRO A 87 -4.72 -4.00 14.21
N ALA A 88 -4.36 -2.77 14.53
CA ALA A 88 -5.28 -1.82 15.14
C ALA A 88 -6.39 -1.46 14.16
N ILE A 89 -7.57 -1.13 14.68
CA ILE A 89 -8.73 -0.73 13.88
C ILE A 89 -9.33 0.56 14.45
N VAL A 90 -10.00 1.35 13.61
CA VAL A 90 -10.78 2.50 14.05
C VAL A 90 -11.98 2.04 14.89
N ASP A 91 -12.27 2.74 15.97
CA ASP A 91 -13.46 2.54 16.80
C ASP A 91 -14.65 3.28 16.17
N GLU A 92 -15.47 2.52 15.44
CA GLU A 92 -16.66 3.06 14.77
C GLU A 92 -17.78 3.48 15.74
N SER A 93 -17.66 3.21 17.05
CA SER A 93 -18.66 3.64 18.05
C SER A 93 -18.54 5.12 18.42
N ASP A 94 -17.40 5.77 18.09
CA ASP A 94 -17.18 7.19 18.35
C ASP A 94 -16.47 7.88 17.19
N LEU A 95 -17.24 8.17 16.16
CA LEU A 95 -16.76 8.74 14.89
C LEU A 95 -16.26 10.18 15.07
N VAL A 96 -15.22 10.53 14.29
CA VAL A 96 -14.67 11.89 14.23
C VAL A 96 -15.70 12.86 13.67
N LEU A 97 -16.35 12.49 12.57
CA LEU A 97 -17.30 13.34 11.85
C LEU A 97 -18.71 12.77 11.98
N LYS A 98 -19.43 13.19 13.04
CA LYS A 98 -20.81 12.77 13.30
C LYS A 98 -21.83 13.47 12.41
N ASP A 99 -21.56 14.71 12.03
CA ASP A 99 -22.33 15.49 11.06
C ASP A 99 -21.38 15.94 9.95
N LEU A 100 -21.75 15.65 8.70
CA LEU A 100 -20.92 15.99 7.53
C LEU A 100 -20.71 17.51 7.40
N ARG A 101 -21.62 18.33 7.93
CA ARG A 101 -21.51 19.79 7.97
C ARG A 101 -20.37 20.32 8.83
N ASP A 102 -19.83 19.49 9.72
CA ASP A 102 -18.72 19.86 10.60
C ASP A 102 -17.34 19.67 9.95
N VAL A 103 -17.30 19.30 8.66
CA VAL A 103 -16.07 19.01 7.91
C VAL A 103 -15.04 20.15 7.99
N ASP A 104 -15.49 21.40 7.96
CA ASP A 104 -14.59 22.57 8.02
C ASP A 104 -13.94 22.78 9.40
N GLY A 105 -14.46 22.11 10.42
CA GLY A 105 -13.87 22.10 11.77
C GLY A 105 -12.69 21.12 11.93
N LEU A 106 -12.45 20.24 10.94
CA LEU A 106 -11.37 19.27 10.99
C LEU A 106 -10.00 19.93 10.90
N ARG A 107 -9.08 19.57 11.81
CA ARG A 107 -7.70 20.02 11.81
C ARG A 107 -6.82 19.03 11.07
N LEU A 108 -6.06 19.49 10.10
CA LEU A 108 -5.06 18.64 9.41
C LEU A 108 -3.99 18.15 10.40
N PRO A 109 -3.63 16.86 10.37
CA PRO A 109 -2.63 16.31 11.27
C PRO A 109 -1.23 16.83 10.96
N ASP A 110 -0.40 16.90 12.00
CA ASP A 110 1.06 17.05 11.90
C ASP A 110 1.70 15.66 11.96
N PRO A 111 2.28 15.13 10.88
CA PRO A 111 2.82 13.78 10.85
C PRO A 111 3.94 13.52 11.87
N TRP A 112 4.60 14.58 12.34
CA TRP A 112 5.68 14.47 13.32
C TRP A 112 5.21 14.51 14.78
N LYS A 113 3.90 14.73 15.02
CA LYS A 113 3.37 14.91 16.38
C LYS A 113 2.10 14.11 16.67
N ASP A 114 1.21 13.97 15.68
CA ASP A 114 -0.13 13.48 15.91
C ASP A 114 -0.26 11.95 15.79
N GLY A 115 -1.01 11.36 16.70
CA GLY A 115 -1.27 9.92 16.72
C GLY A 115 0.01 9.08 16.74
N ARG A 116 0.01 7.98 16.01
CA ARG A 116 1.18 7.08 15.84
C ARG A 116 2.02 7.40 14.61
N LEU A 117 1.73 8.44 13.83
CA LEU A 117 2.52 8.77 12.63
C LEU A 117 4.01 8.96 12.93
N PRO A 118 4.43 9.60 14.07
CA PRO A 118 5.85 9.67 14.43
C PRO A 118 6.53 8.32 14.59
N ILE A 119 5.80 7.27 15.01
CA ILE A 119 6.33 5.90 15.14
C ILE A 119 6.63 5.32 13.76
N TRP A 120 5.76 5.54 12.78
CA TRP A 120 5.97 5.09 11.40
C TRP A 120 7.13 5.81 10.73
N LEU A 121 7.25 7.12 10.95
CA LEU A 121 8.36 7.91 10.42
C LEU A 121 9.70 7.46 11.02
N GLU A 122 9.73 7.23 12.32
CA GLU A 122 10.94 6.72 12.99
C GLU A 122 11.29 5.29 12.53
N ALA A 123 10.29 4.42 12.30
CA ALA A 123 10.51 3.10 11.73
C ALA A 123 11.10 3.19 10.31
N THR A 124 10.62 4.12 9.49
CA THR A 124 11.15 4.40 8.16
C THR A 124 12.62 4.84 8.23
N ARG A 125 12.95 5.76 9.13
CA ARG A 125 14.32 6.23 9.36
C ARG A 125 15.23 5.09 9.79
N LEU A 126 14.81 4.26 10.75
CA LEU A 126 15.56 3.11 11.22
C LEU A 126 15.80 2.07 10.13
N LEU A 127 14.82 1.83 9.26
CA LEU A 127 14.98 0.93 8.11
C LEU A 127 15.96 1.52 7.09
N LYS A 128 15.84 2.81 6.78
CA LYS A 128 16.77 3.50 5.90
C LYS A 128 18.21 3.39 6.40
N GLU A 129 18.43 3.59 7.69
CA GLU A 129 19.76 3.49 8.30
C GLU A 129 20.33 2.07 8.26
N ARG A 130 19.50 1.04 8.51
CA ARG A 130 19.96 -0.33 8.66
C ARG A 130 20.17 -1.05 7.33
N ILE A 131 19.26 -0.87 6.37
CA ILE A 131 19.22 -1.64 5.12
C ILE A 131 18.95 -0.80 3.86
N GLY A 132 18.64 0.49 3.99
CA GLY A 132 18.19 1.34 2.89
C GLY A 132 19.23 1.61 1.80
N ASP A 133 20.50 1.26 2.00
CA ASP A 133 21.53 1.39 0.96
C ASP A 133 21.50 0.26 -0.07
N HIS A 134 20.81 -0.85 0.23
CA HIS A 134 20.72 -2.00 -0.65
C HIS A 134 19.31 -2.59 -0.78
N VAL A 135 18.36 -2.21 0.08
CA VAL A 135 16.95 -2.62 0.02
C VAL A 135 16.08 -1.41 -0.31
N PHE A 136 15.12 -1.57 -1.20
CA PHE A 136 14.12 -0.54 -1.52
C PHE A 136 13.14 -0.41 -0.36
N ILE A 137 12.94 0.81 0.15
CA ILE A 137 12.03 1.09 1.24
C ILE A 137 10.87 1.91 0.71
N MET A 138 9.67 1.34 0.77
CA MET A 138 8.43 1.99 0.40
C MET A 138 7.62 2.29 1.66
N GLY A 139 7.39 3.57 1.93
CA GLY A 139 6.45 4.01 2.96
C GLY A 139 5.01 3.71 2.55
N ARG A 140 4.15 3.59 3.54
CA ARG A 140 2.69 3.56 3.35
C ARG A 140 2.12 4.78 4.07
N ALA A 141 1.53 5.72 3.33
CA ALA A 141 0.83 6.85 3.92
C ALA A 141 -0.60 6.47 4.36
N ASP A 142 -0.72 5.21 4.79
CA ASP A 142 -1.92 4.59 5.33
C ASP A 142 -3.07 4.58 4.29
N GLN A 143 -4.27 4.98 4.67
CA GLN A 143 -5.44 4.97 3.80
C GLN A 143 -5.44 6.14 2.83
N GLY A 144 -5.94 5.89 1.62
CA GLY A 144 -6.16 6.92 0.60
C GLY A 144 -7.31 7.87 0.94
N PRO A 145 -7.49 8.92 0.14
CA PRO A 145 -8.45 9.99 0.45
C PRO A 145 -9.88 9.51 0.67
N PHE A 146 -10.36 8.62 -0.17
CA PHE A 146 -11.72 8.08 -0.07
C PHE A 146 -11.88 7.15 1.14
N SER A 147 -10.93 6.25 1.35
CA SER A 147 -10.96 5.33 2.48
C SER A 147 -10.80 6.04 3.82
N LEU A 148 -9.95 7.04 3.90
CA LEU A 148 -9.83 7.86 5.11
C LEU A 148 -11.13 8.60 5.41
N ALA A 149 -11.81 9.15 4.40
CA ALA A 149 -13.12 9.78 4.56
C ALA A 149 -14.15 8.78 5.11
N CYS A 150 -14.17 7.55 4.60
CA CYS A 150 -15.00 6.47 5.15
C CYS A 150 -14.71 6.22 6.63
N LEU A 151 -13.43 6.15 7.02
CA LEU A 151 -13.05 5.87 8.42
C LEU A 151 -13.43 7.02 9.37
N LEU A 152 -13.33 8.27 8.93
CA LEU A 152 -13.68 9.44 9.75
C LEU A 152 -15.17 9.63 9.90
N ARG A 153 -15.97 9.32 8.89
CA ARG A 153 -17.44 9.47 8.85
C ARG A 153 -18.19 8.22 9.32
N GLY A 154 -17.51 7.07 9.33
CA GLY A 154 -18.10 5.74 9.46
C GLY A 154 -18.52 5.17 8.10
N PRO A 155 -18.06 3.94 7.75
CA PRO A 155 -18.26 3.38 6.41
C PRO A 155 -19.72 3.32 5.98
N GLU A 156 -20.61 2.85 6.86
CA GLU A 156 -22.05 2.75 6.55
C GLU A 156 -22.65 4.13 6.27
N GLN A 157 -22.40 5.10 7.14
CA GLN A 157 -22.97 6.44 6.99
C GLN A 157 -22.39 7.15 5.76
N PHE A 158 -21.10 7.00 5.50
CA PHE A 158 -20.48 7.59 4.32
C PHE A 158 -21.05 7.03 3.01
N MET A 159 -21.32 5.72 2.95
CA MET A 159 -21.98 5.11 1.78
C MET A 159 -23.43 5.62 1.60
N MET A 160 -24.15 5.87 2.69
CA MET A 160 -25.48 6.49 2.63
C MET A 160 -25.38 7.95 2.14
N ASP A 161 -24.43 8.72 2.65
CA ASP A 161 -24.21 10.11 2.25
C ASP A 161 -23.88 10.23 0.75
N LEU A 162 -23.15 9.27 0.15
CA LEU A 162 -22.84 9.22 -1.28
C LEU A 162 -24.09 9.09 -2.18
N MET A 163 -25.18 8.52 -1.66
CA MET A 163 -26.40 8.31 -2.41
C MET A 163 -27.30 9.56 -2.43
N ASP A 164 -26.97 10.58 -1.64
CA ASP A 164 -27.72 11.84 -1.54
C ASP A 164 -26.93 12.97 -2.23
N GLU A 165 -27.42 13.44 -3.37
CA GLU A 165 -26.74 14.50 -4.14
C GLU A 165 -26.58 15.81 -3.35
N GLU A 166 -27.42 16.09 -2.36
CA GLU A 166 -27.29 17.28 -1.50
C GLU A 166 -26.01 17.25 -0.64
N ASN A 167 -25.48 16.06 -0.38
CA ASN A 167 -24.23 15.86 0.39
C ASN A 167 -22.96 15.94 -0.44
N HIS A 168 -23.04 15.88 -1.79
CA HIS A 168 -21.84 15.71 -2.63
C HIS A 168 -20.81 16.81 -2.45
N GLU A 169 -21.22 18.08 -2.27
CA GLU A 169 -20.27 19.17 -2.01
C GLU A 169 -19.50 18.95 -0.70
N LEU A 170 -20.18 18.56 0.37
CA LEU A 170 -19.55 18.28 1.67
C LEU A 170 -18.65 17.04 1.59
N ILE A 171 -19.04 16.02 0.84
CA ILE A 171 -18.23 14.83 0.58
C ILE A 171 -16.94 15.19 -0.14
N HIS A 172 -17.00 16.01 -1.19
CA HIS A 172 -15.81 16.48 -1.89
C HIS A 172 -14.87 17.26 -0.96
N ARG A 173 -15.42 18.08 -0.06
CA ARG A 173 -14.62 18.80 0.95
C ARG A 173 -13.95 17.85 1.95
N LEU A 174 -14.67 16.83 2.41
CA LEU A 174 -14.10 15.80 3.30
C LEU A 174 -12.98 15.01 2.60
N ILE A 175 -13.22 14.59 1.36
CA ILE A 175 -12.19 13.84 0.60
C ILE A 175 -10.97 14.74 0.31
N ASP A 176 -11.14 16.05 0.05
CA ASP A 176 -10.01 16.96 -0.13
C ASP A 176 -9.23 17.19 1.18
N TYR A 177 -9.91 17.29 2.33
CA TYR A 177 -9.25 17.26 3.63
C TYR A 177 -8.40 15.99 3.81
N CYS A 178 -8.98 14.82 3.51
CA CYS A 178 -8.29 13.53 3.61
C CYS A 178 -7.09 13.47 2.64
N ARG A 179 -7.24 13.96 1.40
CA ARG A 179 -6.14 14.08 0.44
C ARG A 179 -4.96 14.89 0.99
N GLN A 180 -5.26 16.03 1.63
CA GLN A 180 -4.21 16.86 2.25
C GLN A 180 -3.54 16.15 3.43
N ALA A 181 -4.28 15.40 4.24
CA ALA A 181 -3.71 14.59 5.32
C ALA A 181 -2.78 13.49 4.77
N CYS A 182 -3.21 12.77 3.73
CA CYS A 182 -2.40 11.76 3.03
C CYS A 182 -1.12 12.38 2.44
N ALA A 183 -1.22 13.53 1.77
CA ALA A 183 -0.08 14.22 1.17
C ALA A 183 0.97 14.59 2.23
N ARG A 184 0.55 15.17 3.36
CA ARG A 184 1.45 15.52 4.46
C ARG A 184 2.20 14.30 4.99
N PHE A 185 1.51 13.18 5.17
CA PHE A 185 2.15 11.97 5.70
C PHE A 185 3.08 11.33 4.66
N ALA A 186 2.68 11.27 3.40
CA ALA A 186 3.53 10.78 2.31
C ALA A 186 4.83 11.58 2.18
N LEU A 187 4.75 12.92 2.25
CA LEU A 187 5.91 13.80 2.19
C LEU A 187 6.82 13.63 3.42
N ALA A 188 6.26 13.47 4.61
CA ALA A 188 7.03 13.21 5.82
C ALA A 188 7.77 11.84 5.76
N GLN A 189 7.20 10.83 5.09
CA GLN A 189 7.89 9.56 4.86
C GLN A 189 9.10 9.72 3.94
N LYS A 190 9.04 10.59 2.93
CA LYS A 190 10.23 10.98 2.14
C LYS A 190 11.32 11.58 3.03
N GLU A 191 10.96 12.55 3.88
CA GLU A 191 11.90 13.18 4.81
C GLU A 191 12.51 12.16 5.77
N ALA A 192 11.76 11.14 6.18
CA ALA A 192 12.23 10.02 6.99
C ALA A 192 13.14 9.04 6.22
N GLY A 193 13.26 9.18 4.89
CA GLY A 193 14.21 8.43 4.06
C GLY A 193 13.59 7.29 3.22
N ALA A 194 12.28 7.26 3.04
CA ALA A 194 11.64 6.33 2.11
C ALA A 194 12.09 6.60 0.67
N HIS A 195 12.25 5.54 -0.13
CA HIS A 195 12.59 5.62 -1.56
C HIS A 195 11.35 5.77 -2.45
N ALA A 196 10.19 5.39 -1.96
CA ALA A 196 8.86 5.60 -2.52
C ALA A 196 7.85 5.68 -1.38
N THR A 197 6.65 6.18 -1.66
CA THR A 197 5.53 6.11 -0.72
C THR A 197 4.26 5.66 -1.43
N SER A 198 3.26 5.24 -0.66
CA SER A 198 2.03 4.65 -1.19
C SER A 198 0.82 4.96 -0.32
N ILE A 199 -0.36 4.76 -0.89
CA ILE A 199 -1.63 4.71 -0.17
C ILE A 199 -2.38 3.41 -0.48
N GLY A 200 -3.25 2.99 0.44
CA GLY A 200 -4.28 1.97 0.21
C GLY A 200 -5.66 2.62 0.18
N ASP A 201 -6.35 2.66 -0.97
CA ASP A 201 -7.69 3.25 -1.05
C ASP A 201 -8.77 2.16 -1.23
N ALA A 202 -8.79 1.21 -0.28
CA ALA A 202 -9.56 -0.03 -0.37
C ALA A 202 -11.08 0.19 -0.52
N PHE A 203 -11.64 1.22 0.14
CA PHE A 203 -13.07 1.55 0.04
C PHE A 203 -13.45 2.16 -1.32
N ALA A 204 -12.49 2.66 -2.09
CA ALA A 204 -12.72 3.15 -3.46
C ALA A 204 -12.87 2.01 -4.49
N GLY A 205 -12.68 0.76 -4.08
CA GLY A 205 -12.70 -0.39 -4.97
C GLY A 205 -14.10 -0.82 -5.43
N PRO A 206 -14.20 -1.50 -6.61
CA PRO A 206 -15.47 -1.94 -7.18
C PRO A 206 -16.24 -2.98 -6.38
N SER A 207 -15.68 -3.46 -5.28
CA SER A 207 -16.38 -4.29 -4.30
C SER A 207 -17.37 -3.51 -3.43
N LEU A 208 -17.18 -2.18 -3.32
CA LEU A 208 -17.97 -1.30 -2.45
C LEU A 208 -18.69 -0.20 -3.22
N ILE A 209 -18.04 0.41 -4.22
CA ILE A 209 -18.63 1.46 -5.03
C ILE A 209 -18.57 1.13 -6.52
N SER A 210 -19.47 1.72 -7.32
CA SER A 210 -19.45 1.51 -8.76
C SER A 210 -18.25 2.23 -9.42
N PRO A 211 -17.81 1.81 -10.63
CA PRO A 211 -16.79 2.57 -11.37
C PRO A 211 -17.18 4.03 -11.64
N GLU A 212 -18.47 4.34 -11.73
CA GLU A 212 -18.98 5.70 -11.88
C GLU A 212 -18.73 6.52 -10.61
N LEU A 213 -19.02 5.97 -9.43
CA LEU A 213 -18.74 6.63 -8.15
C LEU A 213 -17.22 6.76 -7.90
N TYR A 214 -16.42 5.75 -8.31
CA TYR A 214 -14.96 5.88 -8.29
C TYR A 214 -14.49 7.10 -9.09
N ARG A 215 -14.96 7.25 -10.33
CA ARG A 215 -14.61 8.40 -11.20
C ARG A 215 -15.07 9.73 -10.63
N GLN A 216 -16.21 9.74 -9.94
CA GLN A 216 -16.80 10.94 -9.37
C GLN A 216 -16.10 11.39 -8.10
N PHE A 217 -15.73 10.47 -7.20
CA PHE A 217 -15.29 10.80 -5.86
C PHE A 217 -13.84 10.44 -5.52
N ALA A 218 -13.24 9.43 -6.16
CA ALA A 218 -11.90 8.97 -5.83
C ALA A 218 -10.83 9.35 -6.86
N LEU A 219 -11.12 9.24 -8.16
CA LEU A 219 -10.12 9.40 -9.22
C LEU A 219 -9.43 10.77 -9.22
N GLU A 220 -10.16 11.86 -9.06
CA GLU A 220 -9.57 13.21 -9.05
C GLU A 220 -8.72 13.47 -7.79
N PRO A 221 -9.19 13.16 -6.56
CA PRO A 221 -8.37 13.24 -5.36
C PRO A 221 -7.09 12.39 -5.41
N GLU A 222 -7.16 11.15 -5.90
CA GLU A 222 -5.99 10.30 -6.11
C GLU A 222 -5.01 10.90 -7.13
N THR A 223 -5.54 11.48 -8.22
CA THR A 223 -4.72 12.15 -9.24
C THR A 223 -3.98 13.35 -8.67
N ARG A 224 -4.67 14.22 -7.93
CA ARG A 224 -4.05 15.40 -7.29
C ARG A 224 -3.03 15.00 -6.25
N LEU A 225 -3.34 13.99 -5.42
CA LEU A 225 -2.40 13.45 -4.44
C LEU A 225 -1.14 12.92 -5.13
N THR A 226 -1.30 12.16 -6.20
CA THR A 226 -0.19 11.65 -7.01
C THR A 226 0.69 12.78 -7.53
N GLN A 227 0.10 13.81 -8.12
CA GLN A 227 0.84 14.97 -8.65
C GLN A 227 1.59 15.72 -7.55
N GLU A 228 0.94 15.96 -6.40
CA GLU A 228 1.53 16.67 -5.26
C GLU A 228 2.73 15.91 -4.68
N VAL A 229 2.60 14.59 -4.48
CA VAL A 229 3.68 13.76 -3.93
C VAL A 229 4.84 13.64 -4.93
N GLN A 230 4.55 13.41 -6.21
CA GLN A 230 5.59 13.28 -7.25
C GLN A 230 6.30 14.61 -7.54
N ALA A 231 5.65 15.75 -7.37
CA ALA A 231 6.29 17.06 -7.45
C ALA A 231 7.39 17.28 -6.39
N ALA A 232 7.35 16.51 -5.32
CA ALA A 232 8.42 16.43 -4.32
C ALA A 232 9.52 15.42 -4.68
N ASP A 233 9.56 14.90 -5.91
CA ASP A 233 10.59 13.96 -6.40
C ASP A 233 10.65 12.65 -5.58
N ILE A 234 9.49 12.05 -5.31
CA ILE A 234 9.37 10.72 -4.72
C ILE A 234 8.36 9.89 -5.51
N PRO A 235 8.70 8.65 -5.93
CA PRO A 235 7.75 7.74 -6.57
C PRO A 235 6.54 7.46 -5.68
N PHE A 236 5.36 7.45 -6.30
CA PHE A 236 4.10 7.23 -5.60
C PHE A 236 3.37 5.98 -6.10
N SER A 237 2.77 5.26 -5.17
CA SER A 237 1.99 4.04 -5.42
C SER A 237 0.56 4.17 -4.91
N ILE A 238 -0.37 3.56 -5.64
CA ILE A 238 -1.77 3.43 -5.23
C ILE A 238 -2.12 1.95 -5.18
N HIS A 239 -2.72 1.51 -4.06
CA HIS A 239 -3.31 0.19 -3.89
C HIS A 239 -4.82 0.30 -3.73
N ILE A 240 -5.58 -0.47 -4.51
CA ILE A 240 -7.00 -0.70 -4.31
C ILE A 240 -7.23 -2.20 -4.26
N CYS A 241 -7.77 -2.70 -3.14
CA CYS A 241 -8.06 -4.12 -2.95
C CYS A 241 -9.20 -4.62 -3.85
N GLY A 242 -9.17 -5.91 -4.14
CA GLY A 242 -10.24 -6.61 -4.82
C GLY A 242 -10.19 -6.52 -6.34
N ASN A 243 -11.32 -6.77 -6.98
CA ASN A 243 -11.41 -6.86 -8.43
C ASN A 243 -11.46 -5.48 -9.11
N THR A 244 -10.30 -4.93 -9.41
CA THR A 244 -10.13 -3.62 -10.07
C THR A 244 -10.18 -3.67 -11.60
N ASN A 245 -10.53 -4.81 -12.23
CA ASN A 245 -10.58 -4.94 -13.69
C ASN A 245 -11.41 -3.85 -14.40
N ARG A 246 -12.45 -3.31 -13.74
CA ARG A 246 -13.33 -2.27 -14.31
C ARG A 246 -12.80 -0.84 -14.16
N ILE A 247 -11.80 -0.61 -13.30
CA ILE A 247 -11.24 0.72 -13.00
C ILE A 247 -9.72 0.81 -13.24
N ILE A 248 -9.04 -0.29 -13.60
CA ILE A 248 -7.57 -0.29 -13.73
C ILE A 248 -7.06 0.74 -14.74
N ALA A 249 -7.79 0.99 -15.83
CA ALA A 249 -7.46 2.03 -16.79
C ALA A 249 -7.59 3.44 -16.17
N ASP A 250 -8.59 3.65 -15.32
CA ASP A 250 -8.77 4.90 -14.58
C ASP A 250 -7.66 5.08 -13.53
N MET A 251 -7.30 4.02 -12.79
CA MET A 251 -6.13 4.02 -11.88
C MET A 251 -4.85 4.40 -12.63
N GLY A 252 -4.64 3.87 -13.85
CA GLY A 252 -3.51 4.25 -14.71
C GLY A 252 -3.48 5.74 -15.08
N ARG A 253 -4.66 6.39 -15.15
CA ARG A 253 -4.79 7.83 -15.47
C ARG A 253 -4.43 8.74 -14.29
N THR A 254 -4.37 8.23 -13.06
CA THR A 254 -3.88 9.00 -11.90
C THR A 254 -2.45 9.49 -12.07
N GLY A 255 -1.66 8.80 -12.93
CA GLY A 255 -0.25 9.08 -13.13
C GLY A 255 0.66 8.49 -12.05
N ALA A 256 0.14 7.66 -11.16
CA ALA A 256 0.94 6.95 -10.17
C ALA A 256 2.00 6.08 -10.87
N GLN A 257 3.25 6.15 -10.43
CA GLN A 257 4.36 5.41 -11.01
C GLN A 257 4.28 3.93 -10.70
N ILE A 258 3.62 3.56 -9.60
CA ILE A 258 3.38 2.18 -9.18
C ILE A 258 1.88 2.00 -8.96
N LEU A 259 1.33 0.90 -9.45
CA LEU A 259 0.00 0.42 -9.07
C LEU A 259 0.15 -0.93 -8.39
N GLU A 260 -0.17 -0.98 -7.11
CA GLU A 260 -0.23 -2.23 -6.35
C GLU A 260 -1.57 -2.91 -6.65
N VAL A 261 -1.52 -4.06 -7.29
CA VAL A 261 -2.71 -4.69 -7.87
C VAL A 261 -3.06 -6.01 -7.19
N ASP A 262 -4.33 -6.15 -6.86
CA ASP A 262 -4.87 -7.32 -6.19
C ASP A 262 -4.85 -8.57 -7.10
N TRP A 263 -4.84 -9.75 -6.48
CA TRP A 263 -4.80 -11.05 -7.17
C TRP A 263 -6.02 -11.31 -8.07
N MET A 264 -7.13 -10.63 -7.84
CA MET A 264 -8.34 -10.73 -8.66
C MET A 264 -8.20 -10.01 -10.01
N LEU A 265 -7.17 -9.18 -10.16
CA LEU A 265 -6.89 -8.48 -11.41
C LEU A 265 -6.21 -9.42 -12.42
N ASP A 266 -6.68 -9.38 -13.66
CA ASP A 266 -6.01 -10.02 -14.80
C ASP A 266 -4.76 -9.19 -15.17
N MET A 267 -3.58 -9.71 -14.84
CA MET A 267 -2.30 -9.00 -14.98
C MET A 267 -1.96 -8.66 -16.44
N GLU A 268 -2.32 -9.53 -17.38
CA GLU A 268 -2.08 -9.29 -18.83
C GLU A 268 -2.95 -8.12 -19.32
N LYS A 269 -4.24 -8.13 -18.96
CA LYS A 269 -5.14 -7.01 -19.27
C LYS A 269 -4.72 -5.73 -18.58
N ALA A 270 -4.28 -5.82 -17.32
CA ALA A 270 -3.78 -4.67 -16.59
C ALA A 270 -2.59 -4.04 -17.30
N ARG A 271 -1.61 -4.85 -17.73
CA ARG A 271 -0.45 -4.33 -18.45
C ARG A 271 -0.80 -3.59 -19.74
N LEU A 272 -1.84 -4.05 -20.44
CA LEU A 272 -2.33 -3.40 -21.67
C LEU A 272 -3.16 -2.14 -21.37
N ALA A 273 -3.79 -2.05 -20.21
CA ALA A 273 -4.71 -0.97 -19.86
C ALA A 273 -4.01 0.26 -19.26
N VAL A 274 -2.79 0.10 -18.72
CA VAL A 274 -2.06 1.20 -18.08
C VAL A 274 -0.84 1.63 -18.90
N PRO A 275 -0.33 2.87 -18.71
CA PRO A 275 0.87 3.34 -19.41
C PRO A 275 2.05 2.38 -19.25
N ALA A 276 2.89 2.27 -20.28
CA ALA A 276 4.08 1.40 -20.24
C ALA A 276 5.08 1.83 -19.16
N SER A 277 5.08 3.11 -18.77
CA SER A 277 5.89 3.66 -17.68
C SER A 277 5.39 3.30 -16.29
N THR A 278 4.13 2.85 -16.15
CA THR A 278 3.57 2.45 -14.85
C THR A 278 4.11 1.07 -14.48
N VAL A 279 4.69 0.95 -13.30
CA VAL A 279 5.09 -0.32 -12.70
C VAL A 279 3.88 -0.97 -12.06
N LEU A 280 3.58 -2.22 -12.43
CA LEU A 280 2.60 -3.05 -11.73
C LEU A 280 3.32 -3.78 -10.59
N MET A 281 2.78 -3.70 -9.39
CA MET A 281 3.27 -4.42 -8.22
C MET A 281 2.22 -5.44 -7.78
N GLY A 282 2.55 -6.72 -7.85
CA GLY A 282 1.60 -7.80 -7.51
C GLY A 282 1.95 -9.08 -8.26
N ASN A 283 1.04 -10.07 -8.41
CA ASN A 283 -0.28 -10.10 -7.78
C ASN A 283 -0.62 -11.55 -7.36
N LEU A 284 0.33 -12.23 -6.68
CA LEU A 284 0.04 -13.57 -6.18
C LEU A 284 -1.05 -13.49 -5.11
N ASN A 285 -1.99 -14.44 -5.16
CA ASN A 285 -3.04 -14.52 -4.15
C ASN A 285 -2.43 -14.81 -2.76
N PRO A 286 -2.65 -13.94 -1.76
CA PRO A 286 -2.09 -14.09 -0.43
C PRO A 286 -2.61 -15.32 0.32
N SER A 287 -3.77 -15.86 -0.06
CA SER A 287 -4.33 -17.07 0.55
C SER A 287 -3.91 -18.33 -0.20
N ASP A 288 -4.18 -18.42 -1.49
CA ASP A 288 -3.83 -19.57 -2.33
C ASP A 288 -3.15 -19.04 -3.63
N PRO A 289 -1.83 -19.23 -3.83
CA PRO A 289 -1.02 -20.30 -3.20
C PRO A 289 -0.16 -19.87 -2.00
N LEU A 290 -0.11 -18.58 -1.59
CA LEU A 290 0.91 -18.17 -0.63
C LEU A 290 0.77 -18.82 0.76
N VAL A 291 -0.43 -18.97 1.30
CA VAL A 291 -0.67 -19.65 2.59
C VAL A 291 -0.97 -21.12 2.42
N LEU A 292 -1.88 -21.48 1.51
CA LEU A 292 -2.47 -22.81 1.42
C LEU A 292 -1.77 -23.72 0.39
N GLY A 293 -1.06 -23.16 -0.57
CA GLY A 293 -0.36 -23.90 -1.63
C GLY A 293 1.01 -24.42 -1.23
N THR A 294 1.61 -25.15 -2.15
CA THR A 294 2.98 -25.64 -2.05
C THR A 294 3.98 -24.68 -2.69
N PRO A 295 5.30 -24.84 -2.45
CA PRO A 295 6.32 -24.09 -3.19
C PRO A 295 6.22 -24.19 -4.72
N ALA A 296 5.76 -25.34 -5.24
CA ALA A 296 5.56 -25.53 -6.67
C ALA A 296 4.36 -24.70 -7.20
N ASP A 297 3.30 -24.56 -6.42
CA ASP A 297 2.15 -23.74 -6.77
C ASP A 297 2.53 -22.25 -6.79
N VAL A 298 3.35 -21.81 -5.82
CA VAL A 298 3.89 -20.44 -5.77
C VAL A 298 4.81 -20.17 -6.97
N ASP A 299 5.73 -21.11 -7.29
CA ASP A 299 6.61 -21.01 -8.47
C ASP A 299 5.80 -20.85 -9.77
N ALA A 300 4.77 -21.68 -9.95
CA ALA A 300 3.90 -21.62 -11.12
C ALA A 300 3.08 -20.33 -11.20
N ALA A 301 2.56 -19.82 -10.07
CA ALA A 301 1.84 -18.57 -10.02
C ALA A 301 2.75 -17.36 -10.34
N ALA A 302 3.95 -17.33 -9.77
CA ALA A 302 4.95 -16.29 -10.05
C ALA A 302 5.37 -16.31 -11.53
N GLN A 303 5.56 -17.49 -12.12
CA GLN A 303 5.86 -17.62 -13.55
C GLN A 303 4.77 -16.99 -14.43
N LYS A 304 3.48 -17.20 -14.10
CA LYS A 304 2.36 -16.60 -14.83
C LYS A 304 2.37 -15.08 -14.75
N VAL A 305 2.58 -14.50 -13.55
CA VAL A 305 2.64 -13.05 -13.35
C VAL A 305 3.79 -12.43 -14.12
N ILE A 306 4.98 -13.03 -14.07
CA ILE A 306 6.15 -12.56 -14.81
C ILE A 306 5.91 -12.63 -16.33
N ALA A 307 5.34 -13.73 -16.81
CA ALA A 307 5.02 -13.92 -18.24
C ALA A 307 4.00 -12.90 -18.73
N ALA A 308 2.96 -12.60 -17.94
CA ALA A 308 1.91 -11.64 -18.29
C ALA A 308 2.43 -10.21 -18.52
N THR A 309 3.54 -9.84 -17.89
CA THR A 309 4.18 -8.53 -18.06
C THR A 309 5.44 -8.58 -18.94
N GLY A 310 5.84 -9.76 -19.40
CA GLY A 310 7.12 -9.98 -20.08
C GLY A 310 8.33 -9.64 -19.18
N GLY A 311 8.15 -9.68 -17.85
CA GLY A 311 9.18 -9.34 -16.86
C GLY A 311 9.57 -7.85 -16.85
N ARG A 312 8.75 -6.97 -17.44
CA ARG A 312 9.05 -5.53 -17.54
C ARG A 312 8.00 -4.70 -16.80
N GLY A 313 8.45 -3.59 -16.19
CA GLY A 313 7.55 -2.72 -15.41
C GLY A 313 6.80 -3.51 -14.34
N LEU A 314 7.47 -4.43 -13.68
CA LEU A 314 6.90 -5.33 -12.67
C LEU A 314 7.74 -5.33 -11.40
N PHE A 315 7.08 -5.18 -10.26
CA PHE A 315 7.54 -5.64 -8.96
C PHE A 315 6.73 -6.89 -8.60
N LEU A 316 7.39 -8.05 -8.55
CA LEU A 316 6.73 -9.29 -8.14
C LEU A 316 6.36 -9.20 -6.66
N SER A 317 5.09 -9.40 -6.35
CA SER A 317 4.54 -9.22 -5.01
C SER A 317 3.36 -10.15 -4.76
N SER A 318 2.91 -10.23 -3.51
CA SER A 318 1.55 -10.63 -3.20
C SER A 318 0.55 -9.56 -3.69
N GLY A 319 -0.67 -9.95 -4.01
CA GLY A 319 -1.72 -9.03 -4.47
C GLY A 319 -2.34 -8.20 -3.34
N CYS A 320 -2.07 -8.53 -2.10
CA CYS A 320 -2.44 -7.80 -0.89
C CYS A 320 -1.52 -8.25 0.25
N ALA A 321 -1.79 -7.80 1.48
CA ALA A 321 -1.04 -8.20 2.67
C ALA A 321 -0.88 -9.71 2.80
N MET A 322 0.36 -10.17 2.97
CA MET A 322 0.66 -11.59 3.16
C MET A 322 0.12 -12.10 4.51
N GLY A 323 -0.52 -13.26 4.47
CA GLY A 323 -0.96 -13.94 5.69
C GLY A 323 0.21 -14.25 6.63
N ARG A 324 0.03 -14.01 7.95
CA ARG A 324 1.04 -14.33 8.96
C ARG A 324 1.51 -15.78 8.91
N ASN A 325 0.60 -16.69 8.55
CA ASN A 325 0.85 -18.14 8.49
C ASN A 325 1.42 -18.61 7.14
N THR A 326 1.86 -17.71 6.27
CA THR A 326 2.53 -18.09 5.03
C THR A 326 3.74 -18.98 5.34
N PRO A 327 3.81 -20.23 4.80
CA PRO A 327 4.96 -21.09 5.02
C PRO A 327 6.27 -20.45 4.55
N PRO A 328 7.36 -20.54 5.36
CA PRO A 328 8.66 -20.00 4.99
C PRO A 328 9.19 -20.47 3.63
N GLU A 329 8.89 -21.70 3.24
CA GLU A 329 9.24 -22.28 1.97
C GLU A 329 8.50 -21.61 0.79
N ASN A 330 7.24 -21.20 0.97
CA ASN A 330 6.47 -20.49 -0.04
C ASN A 330 7.04 -19.08 -0.29
N MET A 331 7.47 -18.39 0.76
CA MET A 331 8.18 -17.11 0.60
C MET A 331 9.52 -17.28 -0.13
N ARG A 332 10.28 -18.34 0.17
CA ARG A 332 11.51 -18.65 -0.58
C ARG A 332 11.22 -18.97 -2.04
N ALA A 333 10.13 -19.70 -2.33
CA ALA A 333 9.72 -20.02 -3.69
C ALA A 333 9.38 -18.75 -4.50
N LEU A 334 8.69 -17.78 -3.88
CA LEU A 334 8.39 -16.48 -4.50
C LEU A 334 9.68 -15.74 -4.90
N VAL A 335 10.65 -15.65 -3.99
CA VAL A 335 11.94 -14.99 -4.28
C VAL A 335 12.75 -15.75 -5.33
N ALA A 336 12.77 -17.08 -5.26
CA ALA A 336 13.48 -17.91 -6.22
C ALA A 336 12.88 -17.84 -7.64
N ALA A 337 11.55 -17.75 -7.76
CA ALA A 337 10.86 -17.63 -9.03
C ALA A 337 11.28 -16.36 -9.82
N ALA A 338 11.52 -15.25 -9.10
CA ALA A 338 11.99 -14.01 -9.71
C ALA A 338 13.38 -14.17 -10.38
N ALA A 339 14.28 -14.93 -9.79
CA ALA A 339 15.56 -15.25 -10.39
C ALA A 339 15.40 -16.25 -11.57
N LYS A 340 14.53 -17.26 -11.40
CA LYS A 340 14.33 -18.33 -12.38
C LYS A 340 13.65 -17.86 -13.67
N TYR A 341 12.66 -16.98 -13.58
CA TYR A 341 11.81 -16.57 -14.71
C TYR A 341 11.96 -15.10 -15.10
N GLY A 342 12.52 -14.29 -14.22
CA GLY A 342 12.63 -12.84 -14.37
C GLY A 342 14.04 -12.37 -14.76
N GLU A 343 14.98 -13.27 -15.04
CA GLU A 343 16.30 -12.89 -15.54
C GLU A 343 16.21 -12.26 -16.93
N SER A 344 16.87 -11.12 -17.09
CA SER A 344 17.00 -10.43 -18.36
C SER A 344 17.99 -11.19 -19.22
N LYS A 345 17.54 -11.72 -20.35
CA LYS A 345 18.38 -12.30 -21.39
C LYS A 345 18.96 -11.23 -22.28
#